data_d725d24d25b54861d36811239049b0b7
#
_entry.id   d725d24d25b54861d36811239049b0b7
#
_cell.length_a   1.000
_cell.length_b   1.000
_cell.length_c   1.000
_cell.angle_alpha   90.00
_cell.angle_beta   90.00
_cell.angle_gamma   90.00
#
_symmetry.space_group_name_H-M   'P 1'
#
loop_
_entity.id
_entity.type
_entity.pdbx_description
1 polymer ?
#
loop_
_entity_poly.entity_id
_entity_poly.type
_entity_poly.pdbx_seq_one_letter_code
_entity_poly.pdbx_strand_id
1 'polypeptide(L)'
;MGVVRVDSLKPLALIWTPFPSLNSFNWPWVFVSSQRKHSRVRPLTSSQGDQRETQIMSKIIDSHLHVWASPQEAAEKYPYFPGQVPSLPGHVDYLLEQCMEEAGVDGALIVQPINHKFDHSYVTSVLKKFPSKFVGCCLANPAKDGSGIKQLEDLVLKDGYRAVRFNPYLWPTGEKQMTNEIGKALFSKAGELGVPVGFMCMKGLDLHLQEIEELCTEFPSTVVLLDHLAFCKPPNNDEESPSFSELLKLSRFPQVYVKFSALFRVSRNRYPYEDLSQVLAQLVSSYGAHRVMWGSDFPYVVPECGYKEAREAVHLLAKQGHLPPVATEWILGKTIMQLFDGK
;
A
#
# COMPACT_ATOMS: atom_id res chain seq x y z
N MET A 1 -10.70 3.87 -67.98
CA MET A 1 -9.87 5.01 -67.56
C MET A 1 -10.76 5.90 -66.69
N GLY A 2 -10.46 6.01 -65.43
CA GLY A 2 -11.16 6.87 -64.45
C GLY A 2 -10.43 6.79 -63.14
N VAL A 3 -9.48 7.72 -62.91
CA VAL A 3 -8.66 7.81 -61.70
C VAL A 3 -9.49 8.56 -60.65
N VAL A 4 -9.82 7.87 -59.56
CA VAL A 4 -10.42 8.49 -58.37
C VAL A 4 -9.27 8.98 -57.47
N ARG A 5 -9.19 10.29 -57.24
CA ARG A 5 -8.30 10.95 -56.27
C ARG A 5 -8.82 10.69 -54.86
N VAL A 6 -7.93 10.20 -53.98
CA VAL A 6 -8.17 10.10 -52.55
C VAL A 6 -7.69 11.41 -51.89
N ASP A 7 -8.65 12.16 -51.39
CA ASP A 7 -8.35 13.39 -50.60
C ASP A 7 -7.77 13.02 -49.23
N SER A 8 -6.72 13.70 -48.89
CA SER A 8 -5.96 13.61 -47.65
C SER A 8 -6.75 14.09 -46.44
N LEU A 9 -7.08 13.18 -45.53
CA LEU A 9 -7.60 13.53 -44.21
C LEU A 9 -6.48 14.15 -43.36
N LYS A 10 -6.68 15.39 -42.92
CA LYS A 10 -5.83 16.09 -41.94
C LYS A 10 -6.02 15.44 -40.56
N PRO A 11 -4.95 15.29 -39.73
CA PRO A 11 -5.10 14.81 -38.38
C PRO A 11 -5.81 15.85 -37.50
N LEU A 12 -6.87 15.43 -36.81
CA LEU A 12 -7.52 16.18 -35.75
C LEU A 12 -6.56 16.29 -34.58
N ALA A 13 -6.08 17.51 -34.29
CA ALA A 13 -5.33 17.80 -33.09
C ALA A 13 -6.28 17.67 -31.87
N LEU A 14 -6.07 16.66 -31.06
CA LEU A 14 -6.68 16.55 -29.73
C LEU A 14 -6.14 17.71 -28.86
N ILE A 15 -7.00 18.69 -28.60
CA ILE A 15 -6.72 19.74 -27.61
C ILE A 15 -6.81 19.10 -26.24
N TRP A 16 -5.65 18.87 -25.62
CA TRP A 16 -5.54 18.48 -24.22
C TRP A 16 -5.95 19.66 -23.35
N THR A 17 -7.13 19.60 -22.74
CA THR A 17 -7.46 20.49 -21.62
C THR A 17 -6.91 19.87 -20.35
N PRO A 18 -6.06 20.57 -19.58
CA PRO A 18 -5.58 20.04 -18.31
C PRO A 18 -6.76 19.93 -17.33
N PHE A 19 -6.93 18.75 -16.75
CA PHE A 19 -7.85 18.53 -15.64
C PHE A 19 -7.50 19.46 -14.47
N PRO A 20 -8.48 19.92 -13.68
CA PRO A 20 -8.21 20.74 -12.50
C PRO A 20 -7.33 19.95 -11.54
N SER A 21 -6.22 20.56 -11.14
CA SER A 21 -5.28 19.99 -10.19
C SER A 21 -5.97 19.67 -8.87
N LEU A 22 -5.81 18.44 -8.38
CA LEU A 22 -6.28 17.93 -7.07
C LEU A 22 -5.56 18.60 -5.87
N ASN A 23 -5.08 19.83 -6.02
CA ASN A 23 -4.20 20.54 -5.08
C ASN A 23 -4.86 21.05 -3.78
N SER A 24 -6.02 20.56 -3.37
CA SER A 24 -6.68 21.00 -2.14
C SER A 24 -6.88 19.95 -1.04
N PHE A 25 -6.27 18.76 -1.17
CA PHE A 25 -6.34 17.76 -0.13
C PHE A 25 -5.07 17.77 0.74
N ASN A 26 -5.21 18.21 2.00
CA ASN A 26 -4.15 18.06 3.00
C ASN A 26 -3.95 16.56 3.30
N TRP A 27 -2.80 16.04 2.92
CA TRP A 27 -2.39 14.68 3.28
C TRP A 27 -2.17 14.59 4.78
N PRO A 28 -2.71 13.58 5.49
CA PRO A 28 -2.62 13.52 6.95
C PRO A 28 -1.18 13.41 7.46
N TRP A 29 -0.25 12.98 6.62
CA TRP A 29 1.16 12.74 7.01
C TRP A 29 2.16 13.73 6.42
N VAL A 30 1.71 14.71 5.64
CA VAL A 30 2.56 15.68 4.96
C VAL A 30 2.62 16.99 5.74
N PHE A 31 3.83 17.50 6.00
CA PHE A 31 4.05 18.85 6.47
C PHE A 31 4.22 19.80 5.28
N VAL A 32 3.34 20.79 5.17
CA VAL A 32 3.61 21.96 4.35
C VAL A 32 4.77 22.74 5.00
N SER A 33 5.95 22.69 4.39
CA SER A 33 7.06 23.56 4.78
C SER A 33 6.66 25.01 4.46
N SER A 34 6.22 25.78 5.45
CA SER A 34 6.01 27.20 5.29
C SER A 34 7.35 27.88 5.03
N GLN A 35 7.59 28.31 3.79
CA GLN A 35 8.69 29.19 3.47
C GLN A 35 8.50 30.51 4.24
N ARG A 36 9.25 30.69 5.33
CA ARG A 36 9.36 32.00 5.96
C ARG A 36 10.16 32.92 5.04
N LYS A 37 9.54 34.03 4.65
CA LYS A 37 10.16 35.13 3.91
C LYS A 37 11.42 35.61 4.67
N HIS A 38 12.55 35.68 3.97
CA HIS A 38 13.80 36.19 4.49
C HIS A 38 13.65 37.66 4.91
N SER A 39 13.78 37.95 6.20
CA SER A 39 14.17 39.24 6.69
C SER A 39 15.67 39.25 6.95
N ARG A 40 16.39 40.21 6.34
CA ARG A 40 17.82 40.43 6.51
C ARG A 40 18.18 40.68 7.98
N VAL A 41 19.07 39.85 8.53
CA VAL A 41 19.77 40.18 9.79
C VAL A 41 21.28 40.10 9.56
N ARG A 42 21.97 41.14 10.09
CA ARG A 42 23.43 41.37 10.00
C ARG A 42 24.24 40.31 10.76
N PRO A 43 25.51 40.09 10.41
CA PRO A 43 26.35 39.09 11.08
C PRO A 43 26.81 39.57 12.43
N LEU A 44 26.72 38.72 13.45
CA LEU A 44 27.42 38.85 14.72
C LEU A 44 28.23 37.56 14.96
N THR A 45 29.42 37.79 15.42
CA THR A 45 30.59 36.97 15.72
C THR A 45 30.36 35.67 16.45
N SER A 46 31.18 34.68 16.07
CA SER A 46 31.59 33.42 16.70
C SER A 46 31.28 33.20 18.19
N SER A 47 30.48 32.16 18.47
CA SER A 47 30.65 31.35 19.67
C SER A 47 30.31 29.89 19.29
N GLN A 48 31.17 28.96 19.72
CA GLN A 48 30.95 27.52 19.59
C GLN A 48 29.64 27.17 20.29
N GLY A 49 28.60 26.95 19.54
CA GLY A 49 27.28 26.51 19.98
C GLY A 49 27.07 25.08 19.53
N ASP A 50 26.88 24.23 20.50
CA ASP A 50 26.41 22.85 20.47
C ASP A 50 25.34 22.66 19.36
N GLN A 51 25.76 22.10 18.21
CA GLN A 51 24.85 21.69 17.15
C GLN A 51 24.14 20.39 17.61
N ARG A 52 23.17 20.52 18.49
CA ARG A 52 22.12 19.54 18.60
C ARG A 52 21.27 19.67 17.35
N GLU A 53 21.65 18.96 16.28
CA GLU A 53 20.71 18.59 15.24
C GLU A 53 19.52 17.92 15.93
N THR A 54 18.43 18.61 15.99
CA THR A 54 17.14 18.03 16.37
C THR A 54 16.83 17.03 15.25
N GLN A 55 17.20 15.78 15.48
CA GLN A 55 16.88 14.66 14.59
C GLN A 55 15.35 14.58 14.56
N ILE A 56 14.76 15.15 13.52
CA ILE A 56 13.31 15.01 13.28
C ILE A 56 13.10 13.53 13.08
N MET A 57 12.55 12.86 14.10
CA MET A 57 12.24 11.44 14.03
C MET A 57 11.34 11.22 12.82
N SER A 58 11.75 10.34 11.91
CA SER A 58 10.92 9.96 10.76
C SER A 58 9.66 9.28 11.27
N LYS A 59 8.50 9.69 10.73
CA LYS A 59 7.21 9.06 11.09
C LYS A 59 7.22 7.58 10.75
N ILE A 60 6.57 6.79 11.62
CA ILE A 60 6.36 5.35 11.43
C ILE A 60 4.92 5.16 10.96
N ILE A 61 4.77 4.56 9.78
CA ILE A 61 3.48 4.38 9.14
C ILE A 61 3.27 2.89 8.79
N ASP A 62 2.18 2.33 9.29
CA ASP A 62 1.78 0.96 8.96
C ASP A 62 1.12 0.92 7.57
N SER A 63 1.76 0.28 6.60
CA SER A 63 1.26 0.21 5.22
C SER A 63 0.17 -0.84 4.99
N HIS A 64 -0.16 -1.64 6.01
CA HIS A 64 -1.15 -2.71 5.85
C HIS A 64 -1.74 -3.17 7.18
N LEU A 65 -2.96 -2.76 7.44
CA LEU A 65 -3.76 -3.26 8.55
C LEU A 65 -5.25 -3.28 8.18
N HIS A 66 -6.03 -3.95 9.01
CA HIS A 66 -7.49 -4.04 8.85
C HIS A 66 -8.19 -3.56 10.10
N VAL A 67 -9.34 -2.91 9.92
CA VAL A 67 -10.28 -2.64 11.00
C VAL A 67 -11.69 -3.03 10.57
N TRP A 68 -12.50 -3.48 11.50
CA TRP A 68 -13.90 -3.83 11.29
C TRP A 68 -14.78 -3.41 12.47
N ALA A 69 -16.07 -3.33 12.22
CA ALA A 69 -17.05 -2.96 13.21
C ALA A 69 -17.02 -3.90 14.42
N SER A 70 -17.32 -3.39 15.60
CA SER A 70 -17.63 -4.23 16.74
C SER A 70 -18.91 -5.05 16.49
N PRO A 71 -19.15 -6.14 17.21
CA PRO A 71 -20.39 -6.91 17.07
C PRO A 71 -21.67 -6.06 17.23
N GLN A 72 -21.64 -5.06 18.12
CA GLN A 72 -22.74 -4.14 18.31
C GLN A 72 -22.95 -3.24 17.09
N GLU A 73 -21.89 -2.58 16.60
CA GLU A 73 -21.97 -1.73 15.41
C GLU A 73 -22.37 -2.52 14.17
N ALA A 74 -21.92 -3.79 14.07
CA ALA A 74 -22.30 -4.68 12.97
C ALA A 74 -23.79 -5.03 13.00
N ALA A 75 -24.38 -5.18 14.18
CA ALA A 75 -25.81 -5.43 14.34
C ALA A 75 -26.67 -4.19 14.03
N GLU A 76 -26.16 -2.99 14.32
CA GLU A 76 -26.91 -1.74 14.21
C GLU A 76 -26.72 -1.03 12.84
N LYS A 77 -25.49 -1.02 12.29
CA LYS A 77 -25.18 -0.10 11.20
C LYS A 77 -24.23 -0.65 10.13
N TYR A 78 -23.27 -1.49 10.50
CA TYR A 78 -22.19 -1.93 9.61
C TYR A 78 -22.16 -3.46 9.54
N PRO A 79 -23.14 -4.10 8.89
CA PRO A 79 -23.27 -5.56 8.92
C PRO A 79 -22.03 -6.24 8.32
N TYR A 80 -21.65 -7.37 8.91
CA TYR A 80 -20.68 -8.25 8.29
C TYR A 80 -21.28 -8.94 7.07
N PHE A 81 -20.46 -9.14 6.06
CA PHE A 81 -20.86 -9.98 4.94
C PHE A 81 -21.18 -11.40 5.44
N PRO A 82 -22.22 -12.05 4.91
CA PRO A 82 -22.62 -13.40 5.36
C PRO A 82 -21.45 -14.37 5.40
N GLY A 83 -21.26 -15.04 6.55
CA GLY A 83 -20.17 -15.98 6.79
C GLY A 83 -18.81 -15.33 7.09
N GLN A 84 -18.72 -13.99 7.22
CA GLN A 84 -17.47 -13.27 7.48
C GLN A 84 -17.42 -12.61 8.86
N VAL A 85 -18.07 -13.19 9.86
CA VAL A 85 -17.97 -12.73 11.25
C VAL A 85 -16.50 -12.87 11.70
N PRO A 86 -15.86 -11.79 12.20
CA PRO A 86 -14.46 -11.85 12.60
C PRO A 86 -14.28 -12.65 13.90
N SER A 87 -13.15 -13.35 14.01
CA SER A 87 -12.76 -14.11 15.20
C SER A 87 -11.80 -13.36 16.14
N LEU A 88 -11.29 -12.20 15.69
CA LEU A 88 -10.32 -11.39 16.43
C LEU A 88 -10.88 -9.98 16.71
N PRO A 89 -10.45 -9.32 17.79
CA PRO A 89 -10.78 -7.93 18.04
C PRO A 89 -10.04 -7.03 17.05
N GLY A 90 -10.78 -6.40 16.12
CA GLY A 90 -10.23 -5.53 15.07
C GLY A 90 -10.90 -4.15 15.05
N HIS A 91 -11.47 -3.70 16.17
CA HIS A 91 -12.08 -2.39 16.26
C HIS A 91 -11.02 -1.27 16.28
N VAL A 92 -11.33 -0.12 15.69
CA VAL A 92 -10.37 0.98 15.55
C VAL A 92 -9.90 1.54 16.90
N ASP A 93 -10.75 1.59 17.91
CA ASP A 93 -10.36 2.12 19.23
C ASP A 93 -9.34 1.18 19.89
N TYR A 94 -9.50 -0.15 19.77
CA TYR A 94 -8.50 -1.13 20.22
C TYR A 94 -7.15 -0.94 19.49
N LEU A 95 -7.18 -0.72 18.17
CA LEU A 95 -5.96 -0.42 17.40
C LEU A 95 -5.24 0.83 17.94
N LEU A 96 -5.98 1.91 18.16
CA LEU A 96 -5.40 3.18 18.58
C LEU A 96 -4.84 3.12 20.00
N GLU A 97 -5.64 2.64 20.96
CA GLU A 97 -5.35 2.70 22.39
C GLU A 97 -4.37 1.61 22.85
N GLN A 98 -4.46 0.42 22.28
CA GLN A 98 -3.72 -0.76 22.77
C GLN A 98 -2.57 -1.19 21.84
N CYS A 99 -2.49 -0.64 20.63
CA CYS A 99 -1.49 -1.07 19.65
C CYS A 99 -0.63 0.07 19.14
N MET A 100 -1.22 1.07 18.47
CA MET A 100 -0.45 2.13 17.80
C MET A 100 0.28 3.05 18.78
N GLU A 101 -0.36 3.42 19.89
CA GLU A 101 0.26 4.29 20.91
C GLU A 101 1.48 3.63 21.53
N GLU A 102 1.36 2.37 21.98
CA GLU A 102 2.47 1.60 22.55
C GLU A 102 3.60 1.37 21.55
N ALA A 103 3.25 1.11 20.29
CA ALA A 103 4.23 0.87 19.25
C ALA A 103 4.85 2.15 18.68
N GLY A 104 4.37 3.34 19.03
CA GLY A 104 4.84 4.61 18.47
C GLY A 104 4.59 4.72 16.95
N VAL A 105 3.44 4.22 16.48
CA VAL A 105 3.02 4.28 15.07
C VAL A 105 2.14 5.50 14.86
N ASP A 106 2.55 6.37 13.92
CA ASP A 106 1.94 7.67 13.70
C ASP A 106 0.66 7.63 12.88
N GLY A 107 0.57 6.69 11.95
CA GLY A 107 -0.56 6.57 11.03
C GLY A 107 -0.59 5.23 10.30
N ALA A 108 -1.65 4.97 9.53
CA ALA A 108 -1.75 3.72 8.79
C ALA A 108 -2.59 3.80 7.51
N LEU A 109 -2.31 2.85 6.59
CA LEU A 109 -3.17 2.52 5.46
C LEU A 109 -4.12 1.39 5.88
N ILE A 110 -5.40 1.71 6.04
CA ILE A 110 -6.43 0.72 6.34
C ILE A 110 -6.85 0.03 5.05
N VAL A 111 -6.56 -1.26 4.95
CA VAL A 111 -7.00 -2.09 3.83
C VAL A 111 -8.39 -2.63 4.14
N GLN A 112 -9.34 -2.42 3.21
CA GLN A 112 -10.73 -2.89 3.35
C GLN A 112 -10.76 -4.38 3.75
N PRO A 113 -11.37 -4.73 4.90
CA PRO A 113 -11.42 -6.11 5.35
C PRO A 113 -12.47 -6.93 4.60
N ILE A 114 -12.22 -8.21 4.43
CA ILE A 114 -13.16 -9.16 3.82
C ILE A 114 -14.45 -9.27 4.61
N ASN A 115 -14.42 -8.95 5.90
CA ASN A 115 -15.57 -9.00 6.81
C ASN A 115 -16.73 -8.12 6.34
N HIS A 116 -16.45 -7.01 5.68
CA HIS A 116 -17.43 -6.11 5.08
C HIS A 116 -17.45 -6.19 3.54
N LYS A 117 -16.52 -6.94 2.93
CA LYS A 117 -16.38 -7.12 1.49
C LYS A 117 -16.42 -5.77 0.74
N PHE A 118 -17.39 -5.53 -0.14
CA PHE A 118 -17.51 -4.30 -0.94
C PHE A 118 -18.32 -3.19 -0.24
N ASP A 119 -18.79 -3.41 0.99
CA ASP A 119 -19.36 -2.36 1.82
C ASP A 119 -18.23 -1.62 2.56
N HIS A 120 -17.90 -0.44 2.09
CA HIS A 120 -16.84 0.40 2.63
C HIS A 120 -17.32 1.35 3.74
N SER A 121 -18.59 1.27 4.15
CA SER A 121 -19.21 2.25 5.05
C SER A 121 -18.52 2.35 6.42
N TYR A 122 -18.10 1.22 7.00
CA TYR A 122 -17.36 1.22 8.26
C TYR A 122 -15.99 1.89 8.13
N VAL A 123 -15.16 1.44 7.19
CA VAL A 123 -13.83 2.03 6.99
C VAL A 123 -13.94 3.51 6.63
N THR A 124 -14.86 3.90 5.76
CA THR A 124 -15.15 5.31 5.45
C THR A 124 -15.46 6.12 6.69
N SER A 125 -16.24 5.58 7.64
CA SER A 125 -16.56 6.26 8.90
C SER A 125 -15.31 6.46 9.77
N VAL A 126 -14.40 5.48 9.80
CA VAL A 126 -13.11 5.57 10.50
C VAL A 126 -12.20 6.64 9.87
N LEU A 127 -12.09 6.67 8.53
CA LEU A 127 -11.30 7.69 7.83
C LEU A 127 -11.82 9.09 8.14
N LYS A 128 -13.13 9.30 8.17
CA LYS A 128 -13.77 10.58 8.51
C LYS A 128 -13.59 10.95 9.99
N LYS A 129 -13.57 9.97 10.90
CA LYS A 129 -13.35 10.19 12.33
C LYS A 129 -11.88 10.54 12.66
N PHE A 130 -10.93 9.96 11.92
CA PHE A 130 -9.50 10.11 12.18
C PHE A 130 -8.69 10.51 10.93
N PRO A 131 -9.02 11.65 10.29
CA PRO A 131 -8.45 12.03 8.97
C PRO A 131 -6.95 12.33 9.00
N SER A 132 -6.38 12.60 10.18
CA SER A 132 -4.93 12.82 10.37
C SER A 132 -4.12 11.54 10.66
N LYS A 133 -4.82 10.43 10.89
CA LYS A 133 -4.20 9.14 11.27
C LYS A 133 -4.26 8.12 10.14
N PHE A 134 -5.35 8.09 9.38
CA PHE A 134 -5.64 7.00 8.44
C PHE A 134 -5.94 7.48 7.04
N VAL A 135 -5.51 6.67 6.07
CA VAL A 135 -6.00 6.66 4.70
C VAL A 135 -6.51 5.27 4.34
N GLY A 136 -7.39 5.16 3.34
CA GLY A 136 -8.01 3.90 2.97
C GLY A 136 -7.39 3.25 1.73
N CYS A 137 -7.36 1.92 1.73
CA CYS A 137 -7.20 1.08 0.55
C CYS A 137 -8.51 0.33 0.32
N CYS A 138 -9.26 0.71 -0.72
CA CYS A 138 -10.55 0.07 -1.01
C CYS A 138 -10.35 -1.31 -1.66
N LEU A 139 -11.41 -2.12 -1.64
CA LEU A 139 -11.44 -3.41 -2.33
C LEU A 139 -12.06 -3.23 -3.72
N ALA A 140 -11.34 -3.62 -4.76
CA ALA A 140 -11.85 -3.58 -6.13
C ALA A 140 -13.06 -4.51 -6.28
N ASN A 141 -14.16 -3.95 -6.79
CA ASN A 141 -15.38 -4.68 -7.06
C ASN A 141 -15.45 -5.05 -8.55
N PRO A 142 -15.30 -6.33 -8.93
CA PRO A 142 -15.28 -6.76 -10.33
C PRO A 142 -16.71 -6.94 -10.91
N ALA A 143 -17.61 -6.03 -10.58
CA ALA A 143 -18.98 -6.06 -11.06
C ALA A 143 -19.05 -5.83 -12.57
N LYS A 144 -19.75 -6.73 -13.28
CA LYS A 144 -19.85 -6.72 -14.76
C LYS A 144 -20.63 -5.55 -15.34
N ASP A 145 -21.45 -4.89 -14.51
CA ASP A 145 -22.29 -3.76 -14.91
C ASP A 145 -21.55 -2.40 -14.87
N GLY A 146 -20.24 -2.41 -14.57
CA GLY A 146 -19.41 -1.20 -14.45
C GLY A 146 -19.56 -0.44 -13.14
N SER A 147 -20.44 -0.88 -12.23
CA SER A 147 -20.65 -0.22 -10.93
C SER A 147 -19.39 -0.20 -10.05
N GLY A 148 -18.50 -1.20 -10.22
CA GLY A 148 -17.23 -1.27 -9.49
C GLY A 148 -16.25 -0.14 -9.85
N ILE A 149 -16.22 0.30 -11.12
CA ILE A 149 -15.39 1.42 -11.58
C ILE A 149 -15.89 2.72 -10.94
N LYS A 150 -17.21 2.92 -10.98
CA LYS A 150 -17.83 4.10 -10.35
C LYS A 150 -17.61 4.09 -8.83
N GLN A 151 -17.73 2.94 -8.17
CA GLN A 151 -17.45 2.80 -6.73
C GLN A 151 -16.00 3.19 -6.41
N LEU A 152 -15.02 2.71 -7.19
CA LEU A 152 -13.61 3.09 -7.03
C LEU A 152 -13.42 4.61 -7.13
N GLU A 153 -14.00 5.22 -8.17
CA GLU A 153 -13.92 6.66 -8.37
C GLU A 153 -14.53 7.45 -7.20
N ASP A 154 -15.73 7.08 -6.74
CA ASP A 154 -16.40 7.74 -5.63
C ASP A 154 -15.61 7.60 -4.31
N LEU A 155 -15.08 6.41 -3.99
CA LEU A 155 -14.26 6.17 -2.81
C LEU A 155 -12.97 7.00 -2.81
N VAL A 156 -12.29 7.10 -3.95
CA VAL A 156 -11.05 7.88 -4.07
C VAL A 156 -11.32 9.38 -4.01
N LEU A 157 -12.31 9.87 -4.76
CA LEU A 157 -12.54 11.31 -4.88
C LEU A 157 -13.31 11.93 -3.69
N LYS A 158 -14.14 11.13 -2.97
CA LYS A 158 -15.06 11.67 -1.96
C LYS A 158 -14.77 11.16 -0.53
N ASP A 159 -14.21 9.95 -0.37
CA ASP A 159 -14.19 9.24 0.90
C ASP A 159 -12.78 8.98 1.48
N GLY A 160 -11.72 9.55 0.88
CA GLY A 160 -10.37 9.52 1.45
C GLY A 160 -9.58 8.24 1.16
N TYR A 161 -10.02 7.42 0.20
CA TYR A 161 -9.23 6.26 -0.23
C TYR A 161 -8.07 6.69 -1.12
N ARG A 162 -6.92 6.05 -0.93
CA ARG A 162 -5.66 6.39 -1.61
C ARG A 162 -4.97 5.19 -2.24
N ALA A 163 -5.59 4.03 -2.19
CA ALA A 163 -5.16 2.81 -2.84
C ALA A 163 -6.37 1.92 -3.13
N VAL A 164 -6.22 0.95 -4.03
CA VAL A 164 -7.21 -0.09 -4.27
C VAL A 164 -6.54 -1.46 -4.20
N ARG A 165 -7.21 -2.46 -3.64
CA ARG A 165 -6.72 -3.83 -3.53
C ARG A 165 -7.46 -4.75 -4.50
N PHE A 166 -6.72 -5.46 -5.32
CA PHE A 166 -7.20 -6.58 -6.12
C PHE A 166 -7.11 -7.86 -5.29
N ASN A 167 -8.26 -8.48 -5.05
CA ASN A 167 -8.35 -9.78 -4.42
C ASN A 167 -8.92 -10.78 -5.43
N PRO A 168 -8.07 -11.54 -6.12
CA PRO A 168 -8.50 -12.42 -7.22
C PRO A 168 -9.50 -13.49 -6.78
N TYR A 169 -9.52 -13.84 -5.49
CA TYR A 169 -10.42 -14.87 -4.95
C TYR A 169 -11.87 -14.41 -4.78
N LEU A 170 -12.13 -13.12 -4.95
CA LEU A 170 -13.47 -12.53 -4.96
C LEU A 170 -13.99 -12.24 -6.36
N TRP A 171 -13.18 -12.49 -7.36
CA TRP A 171 -13.54 -12.26 -8.75
C TRP A 171 -14.21 -13.49 -9.34
N PRO A 172 -15.04 -13.30 -10.38
CA PRO A 172 -15.66 -14.44 -11.10
C PRO A 172 -14.58 -15.42 -11.56
N THR A 173 -14.86 -16.70 -11.43
CA THR A 173 -13.94 -17.77 -11.84
C THR A 173 -13.65 -17.71 -13.34
N GLY A 174 -12.38 -17.80 -13.72
CA GLY A 174 -11.89 -17.78 -15.08
C GLY A 174 -10.37 -17.87 -15.12
N GLU A 175 -9.79 -18.18 -16.28
CA GLU A 175 -8.34 -18.35 -16.44
C GLU A 175 -7.57 -17.03 -16.27
N LYS A 176 -8.17 -15.90 -16.67
CA LYS A 176 -7.59 -14.55 -16.53
C LYS A 176 -8.54 -13.66 -15.73
N GLN A 177 -8.34 -13.62 -14.42
CA GLN A 177 -9.25 -12.89 -13.54
C GLN A 177 -8.97 -11.40 -13.53
N MET A 178 -7.69 -11.00 -13.39
CA MET A 178 -7.30 -9.59 -13.22
C MET A 178 -6.98 -8.90 -14.55
N THR A 179 -6.72 -9.66 -15.63
CA THR A 179 -6.43 -9.14 -16.97
C THR A 179 -7.59 -9.27 -17.95
N ASN A 180 -8.80 -9.65 -17.47
CA ASN A 180 -10.01 -9.51 -18.26
C ASN A 180 -10.40 -8.03 -18.45
N GLU A 181 -11.39 -7.75 -19.29
CA GLU A 181 -11.83 -6.37 -19.59
C GLU A 181 -12.12 -5.54 -18.33
N ILE A 182 -12.79 -6.14 -17.33
CA ILE A 182 -13.15 -5.47 -16.08
C ILE A 182 -11.89 -5.19 -15.22
N GLY A 183 -11.00 -6.17 -15.12
CA GLY A 183 -9.76 -6.03 -14.38
C GLY A 183 -8.86 -4.94 -14.95
N LYS A 184 -8.67 -4.93 -16.29
CA LYS A 184 -7.92 -3.90 -16.99
C LYS A 184 -8.57 -2.52 -16.85
N ALA A 185 -9.90 -2.42 -16.93
CA ALA A 185 -10.61 -1.17 -16.75
C ALA A 185 -10.46 -0.61 -15.32
N LEU A 186 -10.55 -1.45 -14.29
CA LEU A 186 -10.30 -1.07 -12.90
C LEU A 186 -8.83 -0.65 -12.67
N PHE A 187 -7.89 -1.39 -13.26
CA PHE A 187 -6.46 -1.09 -13.15
C PHE A 187 -6.08 0.22 -13.84
N SER A 188 -6.60 0.45 -15.05
CA SER A 188 -6.45 1.72 -15.78
C SER A 188 -7.05 2.88 -15.01
N LYS A 189 -8.28 2.72 -14.47
CA LYS A 189 -8.95 3.74 -13.68
C LYS A 189 -8.16 4.09 -12.41
N ALA A 190 -7.58 3.11 -11.72
CA ALA A 190 -6.71 3.37 -10.58
C ALA A 190 -5.49 4.23 -10.99
N GLY A 191 -4.86 3.94 -12.13
CA GLY A 191 -3.77 4.74 -12.68
C GLY A 191 -4.19 6.17 -13.03
N GLU A 192 -5.36 6.35 -13.66
CA GLU A 192 -5.94 7.68 -13.95
C GLU A 192 -6.18 8.50 -12.68
N LEU A 193 -6.68 7.86 -11.63
CA LEU A 193 -6.91 8.47 -10.31
C LEU A 193 -5.61 8.66 -9.52
N GLY A 194 -4.48 8.17 -10.03
CA GLY A 194 -3.18 8.24 -9.38
C GLY A 194 -3.07 7.40 -8.10
N VAL A 195 -3.88 6.37 -7.92
CA VAL A 195 -3.83 5.50 -6.74
C VAL A 195 -3.18 4.15 -7.07
N PRO A 196 -2.33 3.60 -6.17
CA PRO A 196 -1.71 2.30 -6.37
C PRO A 196 -2.70 1.16 -6.28
N VAL A 197 -2.39 0.06 -7.00
CA VAL A 197 -3.13 -1.19 -6.97
C VAL A 197 -2.36 -2.23 -6.17
N GLY A 198 -2.94 -2.70 -5.06
CA GLY A 198 -2.42 -3.81 -4.26
C GLY A 198 -2.87 -5.16 -4.78
N PHE A 199 -1.99 -6.16 -4.78
CA PHE A 199 -2.31 -7.53 -5.14
C PHE A 199 -2.22 -8.47 -3.95
N MET A 200 -3.28 -9.26 -3.73
CA MET A 200 -3.32 -10.30 -2.71
C MET A 200 -3.07 -11.67 -3.31
N CYS A 201 -1.83 -12.14 -3.23
CA CYS A 201 -1.40 -13.43 -3.80
C CYS A 201 -1.41 -14.56 -2.76
N MET A 202 -2.44 -14.67 -1.92
CA MET A 202 -2.48 -15.58 -0.75
C MET A 202 -2.21 -17.05 -1.07
N LYS A 203 -2.56 -17.51 -2.27
CA LYS A 203 -2.33 -18.89 -2.72
C LYS A 203 -1.00 -19.07 -3.47
N GLY A 204 -0.18 -18.03 -3.52
CA GLY A 204 1.13 -18.00 -4.18
C GLY A 204 1.21 -17.02 -5.34
N LEU A 205 2.38 -16.42 -5.50
CA LEU A 205 2.68 -15.48 -6.59
C LEU A 205 2.52 -16.14 -7.98
N ASP A 206 2.94 -17.40 -8.09
CA ASP A 206 2.99 -18.14 -9.36
C ASP A 206 1.63 -18.19 -10.09
N LEU A 207 0.53 -18.19 -9.31
CA LEU A 207 -0.82 -18.19 -9.87
C LEU A 207 -1.21 -16.86 -10.54
N HIS A 208 -0.51 -15.78 -10.22
CA HIS A 208 -0.89 -14.43 -10.61
C HIS A 208 0.25 -13.68 -11.32
N LEU A 209 1.45 -14.27 -11.39
CA LEU A 209 2.65 -13.63 -11.90
C LEU A 209 2.45 -13.09 -13.33
N GLN A 210 1.93 -13.93 -14.23
CA GLN A 210 1.72 -13.56 -15.61
C GLN A 210 0.75 -12.38 -15.77
N GLU A 211 -0.35 -12.38 -14.98
CA GLU A 211 -1.32 -11.28 -15.00
C GLU A 211 -0.73 -9.98 -14.46
N ILE A 212 0.07 -10.05 -13.39
CA ILE A 212 0.76 -8.89 -12.81
C ILE A 212 1.76 -8.30 -13.82
N GLU A 213 2.54 -9.14 -14.50
CA GLU A 213 3.48 -8.69 -15.54
C GLU A 213 2.79 -8.07 -16.74
N GLU A 214 1.68 -8.66 -17.19
CA GLU A 214 0.84 -8.11 -18.26
C GLU A 214 0.33 -6.72 -17.89
N LEU A 215 -0.25 -6.55 -16.70
CA LEU A 215 -0.76 -5.26 -16.21
C LEU A 215 0.36 -4.23 -16.03
N CYS A 216 1.51 -4.61 -15.48
CA CYS A 216 2.67 -3.72 -15.34
C CYS A 216 3.21 -3.25 -16.70
N THR A 217 3.18 -4.12 -17.71
CA THR A 217 3.66 -3.80 -19.06
C THR A 217 2.69 -2.90 -19.81
N GLU A 218 1.39 -3.19 -19.73
CA GLU A 218 0.36 -2.43 -20.43
C GLU A 218 0.10 -1.06 -19.79
N PHE A 219 0.23 -0.97 -18.46
CA PHE A 219 -0.04 0.25 -17.68
C PHE A 219 1.17 0.69 -16.85
N PRO A 220 2.27 1.16 -17.46
CA PRO A 220 3.54 1.41 -16.76
C PRO A 220 3.48 2.58 -15.75
N SER A 221 2.46 3.43 -15.83
CA SER A 221 2.25 4.55 -14.89
C SER A 221 1.47 4.15 -13.62
N THR A 222 0.80 2.99 -13.61
CA THR A 222 0.03 2.52 -12.46
C THR A 222 0.94 1.84 -11.46
N VAL A 223 1.01 2.38 -10.24
CA VAL A 223 1.82 1.81 -9.16
C VAL A 223 1.20 0.51 -8.65
N VAL A 224 2.04 -0.47 -8.39
CA VAL A 224 1.68 -1.81 -7.90
C VAL A 224 2.26 -2.04 -6.51
N LEU A 225 1.44 -2.57 -5.60
CA LEU A 225 1.82 -2.98 -4.26
C LEU A 225 1.64 -4.50 -4.11
N LEU A 226 2.72 -5.21 -3.80
CA LEU A 226 2.64 -6.66 -3.53
C LEU A 226 2.48 -6.88 -2.03
N ASP A 227 1.29 -7.31 -1.59
CA ASP A 227 0.99 -7.56 -0.20
C ASP A 227 1.78 -8.77 0.33
N HIS A 228 2.40 -8.64 1.54
CA HIS A 228 3.00 -9.75 2.28
C HIS A 228 4.05 -10.54 1.47
N LEU A 229 4.99 -9.84 0.81
CA LEU A 229 6.00 -10.47 -0.05
C LEU A 229 5.35 -11.37 -1.14
N ALA A 230 4.15 -11.01 -1.61
CA ALA A 230 3.31 -11.84 -2.49
C ALA A 230 3.14 -13.29 -1.97
N PHE A 231 3.21 -13.49 -0.64
CA PHE A 231 3.19 -14.77 0.07
C PHE A 231 4.33 -15.75 -0.31
N CYS A 232 5.41 -15.24 -0.88
CA CYS A 232 6.58 -16.04 -1.18
C CYS A 232 7.27 -16.47 0.12
N LYS A 233 7.51 -17.76 0.27
CA LYS A 233 8.28 -18.29 1.41
C LYS A 233 9.79 -18.06 1.16
N PRO A 234 10.58 -17.79 2.23
CA PRO A 234 12.04 -17.71 2.09
C PRO A 234 12.63 -19.02 1.57
N PRO A 235 13.81 -18.99 0.94
CA PRO A 235 14.59 -20.18 0.65
C PRO A 235 14.78 -21.02 1.91
N ASN A 236 14.86 -22.34 1.78
CA ASN A 236 15.05 -23.26 2.91
C ASN A 236 16.37 -23.98 2.75
N ASN A 237 17.36 -23.62 3.57
CA ASN A 237 18.72 -24.17 3.51
C ASN A 237 19.30 -24.14 2.09
N ASP A 238 19.46 -25.29 1.45
CA ASP A 238 20.03 -25.45 0.11
C ASP A 238 18.98 -25.45 -1.02
N GLU A 239 17.67 -25.28 -0.68
CA GLU A 239 16.59 -25.24 -1.67
C GLU A 239 16.28 -23.79 -2.06
N GLU A 240 16.39 -23.49 -3.36
CA GLU A 240 15.91 -22.23 -3.93
C GLU A 240 14.39 -22.12 -3.75
N SER A 241 13.91 -20.90 -3.57
CA SER A 241 12.48 -20.59 -3.62
C SER A 241 12.15 -19.95 -4.98
N PRO A 242 11.63 -20.72 -5.94
CA PRO A 242 11.32 -20.19 -7.27
C PRO A 242 10.41 -18.95 -7.21
N SER A 243 9.35 -19.00 -6.41
CA SER A 243 8.42 -17.87 -6.24
C SER A 243 9.11 -16.63 -5.67
N PHE A 244 10.06 -16.81 -4.74
CA PHE A 244 10.84 -15.68 -4.21
C PHE A 244 11.78 -15.11 -5.25
N SER A 245 12.40 -15.94 -6.09
CA SER A 245 13.23 -15.49 -7.20
C SER A 245 12.41 -14.68 -8.22
N GLU A 246 11.18 -15.12 -8.52
CA GLU A 246 10.26 -14.35 -9.38
C GLU A 246 9.83 -13.02 -8.73
N LEU A 247 9.59 -13.00 -7.42
CA LEU A 247 9.34 -11.77 -6.69
C LEU A 247 10.50 -10.77 -6.89
N LEU A 248 11.75 -11.20 -6.75
CA LEU A 248 12.92 -10.34 -6.97
C LEU A 248 13.01 -9.83 -8.41
N LYS A 249 12.68 -10.65 -9.41
CA LYS A 249 12.66 -10.26 -10.82
C LYS A 249 11.60 -9.20 -11.15
N LEU A 250 10.49 -9.14 -10.42
CA LEU A 250 9.49 -8.08 -10.59
C LEU A 250 10.05 -6.68 -10.28
N SER A 251 11.22 -6.58 -9.63
CA SER A 251 11.93 -5.31 -9.41
C SER A 251 12.30 -4.56 -10.70
N ARG A 252 12.35 -5.25 -11.85
CA ARG A 252 12.56 -4.65 -13.18
C ARG A 252 11.46 -3.66 -13.57
N PHE A 253 10.27 -3.78 -12.98
CA PHE A 253 9.20 -2.82 -13.13
C PHE A 253 9.34 -1.71 -12.08
N PRO A 254 9.69 -0.47 -12.46
CA PRO A 254 9.97 0.59 -11.50
C PRO A 254 8.74 1.00 -10.66
N GLN A 255 7.53 0.73 -11.15
CA GLN A 255 6.27 1.00 -10.47
C GLN A 255 5.88 -0.06 -9.43
N VAL A 256 6.64 -1.16 -9.29
CA VAL A 256 6.33 -2.24 -8.34
C VAL A 256 7.02 -2.01 -7.00
N TYR A 257 6.23 -2.08 -5.94
CA TYR A 257 6.61 -1.97 -4.54
C TYR A 257 6.24 -3.23 -3.78
N VAL A 258 6.99 -3.55 -2.73
CA VAL A 258 6.75 -4.75 -1.91
C VAL A 258 6.42 -4.35 -0.48
N LYS A 259 5.32 -4.89 0.05
CA LYS A 259 5.01 -4.80 1.48
C LYS A 259 5.71 -5.93 2.23
N PHE A 260 6.74 -5.57 2.97
CA PHE A 260 7.40 -6.41 3.96
C PHE A 260 6.51 -6.47 5.21
N SER A 261 5.47 -7.26 5.13
CA SER A 261 4.34 -7.24 6.07
C SER A 261 3.85 -8.65 6.37
N ALA A 262 3.06 -8.79 7.44
CA ALA A 262 2.54 -10.09 7.91
C ALA A 262 3.64 -11.17 7.98
N LEU A 263 4.76 -10.86 8.61
CA LEU A 263 5.94 -11.71 8.62
C LEU A 263 5.64 -13.12 9.14
N PHE A 264 4.70 -13.24 10.07
CA PHE A 264 4.21 -14.52 10.61
C PHE A 264 3.55 -15.43 9.55
N ARG A 265 3.08 -14.86 8.42
CA ARG A 265 2.49 -15.65 7.32
C ARG A 265 3.53 -16.22 6.37
N VAL A 266 4.68 -15.55 6.24
CA VAL A 266 5.70 -15.88 5.24
C VAL A 266 6.94 -16.52 5.85
N SER A 267 7.32 -16.15 7.07
CA SER A 267 8.41 -16.81 7.79
C SER A 267 8.15 -18.30 8.05
N ARG A 268 9.22 -19.08 8.12
CA ARG A 268 9.22 -20.47 8.61
C ARG A 268 9.51 -20.53 10.12
N ASN A 269 10.06 -19.44 10.67
CA ASN A 269 10.45 -19.31 12.07
C ASN A 269 9.38 -18.54 12.86
N ARG A 270 9.36 -18.76 14.18
CA ARG A 270 8.63 -17.87 15.09
C ARG A 270 9.34 -16.52 15.20
N TYR A 271 8.66 -15.54 15.82
CA TYR A 271 9.28 -14.27 16.17
C TYR A 271 10.68 -14.49 16.81
N PRO A 272 11.71 -13.75 16.41
CA PRO A 272 11.66 -12.54 15.55
C PRO A 272 11.82 -12.81 14.03
N TYR A 273 11.52 -14.00 13.51
CA TYR A 273 11.48 -14.32 12.08
C TYR A 273 12.85 -14.23 11.40
N GLU A 274 13.88 -14.76 12.02
CA GLU A 274 15.30 -14.59 11.62
C GLU A 274 15.60 -15.03 10.17
N ASP A 275 14.86 -16.01 9.65
CA ASP A 275 14.94 -16.47 8.26
C ASP A 275 14.60 -15.37 7.24
N LEU A 276 13.94 -14.28 7.67
CA LEU A 276 13.60 -13.16 6.80
C LEU A 276 14.67 -12.06 6.75
N SER A 277 15.78 -12.16 7.50
CA SER A 277 16.83 -11.15 7.49
C SER A 277 17.52 -11.04 6.12
N GLN A 278 17.88 -12.17 5.53
CA GLN A 278 18.47 -12.21 4.18
C GLN A 278 17.45 -11.90 3.09
N VAL A 279 16.20 -12.28 3.29
CA VAL A 279 15.08 -11.91 2.41
C VAL A 279 14.93 -10.39 2.34
N LEU A 280 14.96 -9.70 3.49
CA LEU A 280 14.88 -8.25 3.55
C LEU A 280 16.09 -7.60 2.85
N ALA A 281 17.30 -8.10 3.08
CA ALA A 281 18.51 -7.62 2.42
C ALA A 281 18.42 -7.76 0.89
N GLN A 282 17.94 -8.90 0.38
CA GLN A 282 17.76 -9.14 -1.05
C GLN A 282 16.66 -8.26 -1.66
N LEU A 283 15.55 -8.03 -0.94
CA LEU A 283 14.51 -7.08 -1.37
C LEU A 283 15.09 -5.66 -1.50
N VAL A 284 15.82 -5.20 -0.48
CA VAL A 284 16.44 -3.87 -0.51
C VAL A 284 17.48 -3.76 -1.62
N SER A 285 18.24 -4.83 -1.88
CA SER A 285 19.20 -4.87 -2.99
C SER A 285 18.52 -4.77 -4.37
N SER A 286 17.38 -5.46 -4.54
CA SER A 286 16.68 -5.54 -5.84
C SER A 286 15.78 -4.33 -6.11
N TYR A 287 15.01 -3.91 -5.12
CA TYR A 287 14.00 -2.84 -5.25
C TYR A 287 14.50 -1.47 -4.78
N GLY A 288 15.56 -1.44 -3.96
CA GLY A 288 15.89 -0.27 -3.15
C GLY A 288 14.96 -0.13 -1.94
N ALA A 289 15.46 0.41 -0.82
CA ALA A 289 14.66 0.59 0.40
C ALA A 289 13.41 1.45 0.16
N HIS A 290 13.45 2.37 -0.80
CA HIS A 290 12.38 3.29 -1.18
C HIS A 290 11.21 2.63 -1.94
N ARG A 291 11.28 1.32 -2.21
CA ARG A 291 10.18 0.52 -2.78
C ARG A 291 9.78 -0.66 -1.89
N VAL A 292 10.28 -0.70 -0.64
CA VAL A 292 9.89 -1.67 0.38
C VAL A 292 9.20 -0.92 1.52
N MET A 293 8.09 -1.44 2.03
CA MET A 293 7.34 -0.81 3.12
C MET A 293 6.85 -1.84 4.14
N TRP A 294 6.94 -1.49 5.43
CA TRP A 294 6.44 -2.32 6.51
C TRP A 294 4.93 -2.23 6.65
N GLY A 295 4.29 -3.33 7.09
CA GLY A 295 2.90 -3.40 7.52
C GLY A 295 2.68 -4.52 8.52
N SER A 296 1.82 -4.28 9.51
CA SER A 296 1.58 -5.22 10.60
C SER A 296 0.71 -6.41 10.20
N ASP A 297 -0.29 -6.18 9.38
CA ASP A 297 -1.45 -7.06 9.16
C ASP A 297 -2.32 -7.19 10.44
N PHE A 298 -2.44 -6.08 11.23
CA PHE A 298 -3.37 -6.03 12.35
C PHE A 298 -4.81 -6.33 11.87
N PRO A 299 -5.62 -7.05 12.65
CA PRO A 299 -5.36 -7.59 13.98
C PRO A 299 -4.72 -8.98 14.00
N TYR A 300 -4.47 -9.60 12.85
CA TYR A 300 -3.94 -10.97 12.79
C TYR A 300 -2.56 -11.12 13.43
N VAL A 301 -1.76 -10.08 13.45
CA VAL A 301 -0.43 -10.05 14.06
C VAL A 301 -0.47 -10.13 15.59
N VAL A 302 -1.57 -9.68 16.22
CA VAL A 302 -1.66 -9.56 17.69
C VAL A 302 -1.47 -10.91 18.40
N PRO A 303 -2.18 -12.00 18.05
CA PRO A 303 -1.95 -13.29 18.68
C PRO A 303 -0.65 -14.00 18.27
N GLU A 304 0.01 -13.52 17.20
CA GLU A 304 1.22 -14.16 16.66
C GLU A 304 2.50 -13.68 17.34
N CYS A 305 2.72 -12.38 17.42
CA CYS A 305 3.88 -11.81 18.10
C CYS A 305 3.59 -10.49 18.83
N GLY A 306 2.42 -9.89 18.60
CA GLY A 306 2.12 -8.56 19.06
C GLY A 306 2.37 -7.48 17.99
N TYR A 307 1.64 -6.37 18.11
CA TYR A 307 1.71 -5.26 17.13
C TYR A 307 3.04 -4.50 17.20
N LYS A 308 3.51 -4.22 18.43
CA LYS A 308 4.79 -3.55 18.69
C LYS A 308 5.97 -4.41 18.23
N GLU A 309 5.94 -5.69 18.57
CA GLU A 309 6.97 -6.65 18.21
C GLU A 309 7.09 -6.79 16.68
N ALA A 310 5.97 -6.76 15.95
CA ALA A 310 6.00 -6.79 14.49
C ALA A 310 6.76 -5.59 13.89
N ARG A 311 6.64 -4.40 14.49
CA ARG A 311 7.44 -3.23 14.11
C ARG A 311 8.92 -3.42 14.49
N GLU A 312 9.18 -3.90 15.71
CA GLU A 312 10.55 -4.12 16.21
C GLU A 312 11.29 -5.19 15.40
N ALA A 313 10.59 -6.21 14.89
CA ALA A 313 11.17 -7.22 14.00
C ALA A 313 11.89 -6.60 12.81
N VAL A 314 11.37 -5.50 12.23
CA VAL A 314 12.02 -4.82 11.09
C VAL A 314 13.42 -4.32 11.47
N HIS A 315 13.58 -3.73 12.65
CA HIS A 315 14.89 -3.26 13.14
C HIS A 315 15.86 -4.42 13.37
N LEU A 316 15.38 -5.51 13.97
CA LEU A 316 16.19 -6.70 14.24
C LEU A 316 16.66 -7.35 12.93
N LEU A 317 15.76 -7.56 11.99
CA LEU A 317 16.04 -8.18 10.69
C LEU A 317 16.95 -7.31 9.82
N ALA A 318 16.73 -5.98 9.81
CA ALA A 318 17.60 -5.05 9.10
C ALA A 318 19.02 -5.05 9.66
N LYS A 319 19.18 -5.12 10.99
CA LYS A 319 20.49 -5.22 11.64
C LYS A 319 21.18 -6.54 11.29
N GLN A 320 20.48 -7.67 11.36
CA GLN A 320 21.01 -9.00 10.98
C GLN A 320 21.37 -9.07 9.49
N GLY A 321 20.56 -8.43 8.62
CA GLY A 321 20.81 -8.33 7.19
C GLY A 321 21.84 -7.25 6.81
N HIS A 322 22.53 -6.63 7.79
CA HIS A 322 23.54 -5.58 7.60
C HIS A 322 23.04 -4.36 6.79
N LEU A 323 21.76 -4.06 6.87
CA LEU A 323 21.20 -2.88 6.21
C LEU A 323 21.56 -1.59 6.98
N PRO A 324 21.84 -0.49 6.27
CA PRO A 324 22.11 0.78 6.92
C PRO A 324 20.84 1.34 7.60
N PRO A 325 20.97 2.11 8.70
CA PRO A 325 19.81 2.66 9.43
C PRO A 325 18.82 3.41 8.54
N VAL A 326 19.31 4.14 7.53
CA VAL A 326 18.46 4.87 6.57
C VAL A 326 17.52 3.95 5.79
N ALA A 327 17.90 2.70 5.54
CA ALA A 327 17.00 1.75 4.88
C ALA A 327 15.79 1.41 5.76
N THR A 328 16.00 1.28 7.07
CA THR A 328 14.92 1.04 8.04
C THR A 328 13.94 2.21 8.11
N GLU A 329 14.43 3.45 8.03
CA GLU A 329 13.56 4.64 7.98
C GLU A 329 12.68 4.66 6.73
N TRP A 330 13.22 4.25 5.57
CA TRP A 330 12.43 4.09 4.36
C TRP A 330 11.34 3.04 4.55
N ILE A 331 11.71 1.87 5.01
CA ILE A 331 10.82 0.72 5.18
C ILE A 331 9.69 1.04 6.18
N LEU A 332 10.00 1.70 7.30
CA LEU A 332 9.03 1.96 8.37
C LEU A 332 8.09 3.15 8.10
N GLY A 333 8.42 4.04 7.13
CA GLY A 333 7.54 5.18 6.92
C GLY A 333 7.81 5.99 5.65
N LYS A 334 9.07 6.30 5.32
CA LYS A 334 9.37 7.21 4.21
C LYS A 334 8.83 6.72 2.86
N THR A 335 8.89 5.41 2.59
CA THR A 335 8.39 4.82 1.34
C THR A 335 6.90 5.09 1.14
N ILE A 336 6.06 4.77 2.11
CA ILE A 336 4.62 4.98 1.99
C ILE A 336 4.26 6.47 2.01
N MET A 337 4.97 7.28 2.79
CA MET A 337 4.79 8.73 2.76
C MET A 337 5.09 9.29 1.38
N GLN A 338 6.26 8.98 0.79
CA GLN A 338 6.62 9.43 -0.55
C GLN A 338 5.62 8.97 -1.61
N LEU A 339 5.10 7.75 -1.48
CA LEU A 339 4.13 7.20 -2.42
C LEU A 339 2.83 8.03 -2.46
N PHE A 340 2.46 8.64 -1.33
CA PHE A 340 1.25 9.43 -1.22
C PHE A 340 1.50 10.95 -1.27
N ASP A 341 2.73 11.45 -1.10
CA ASP A 341 3.08 12.88 -1.12
C ASP A 341 3.12 13.51 -2.52
N GLY A 342 3.33 12.74 -3.54
CA GLY A 342 3.62 13.24 -4.88
C GLY A 342 2.40 13.50 -5.76
N LYS A 343 1.17 13.50 -5.22
CA LYS A 343 -0.02 13.51 -6.10
C LYS A 343 -1.14 14.37 -5.57
#